data_98bb56ffd1043041422cefafe07be091
#
_entry.id   98bb56ffd1043041422cefafe07be091
#
_cell.length_a   1.000
_cell.length_b   1.000
_cell.length_c   1.000
_cell.angle_alpha   90.00
_cell.angle_beta   90.00
_cell.angle_gamma   90.00
#
_symmetry.space_group_name_H-M   'P 1'
#
loop_
_entity.id
_entity.type
_entity.pdbx_description
1 polymer ?
#
loop_
_entity_poly.entity_id
_entity_poly.type
_entity_poly.pdbx_seq_one_letter_code
_entity_poly.pdbx_strand_id
1 'polypeptide(L)'
;MDLAYRDEWLRFYVTNRHLLPMRAEVRWVVRNIGQDAYDENDLGHSKLDNGEFHDEHAMYHGRHFMDCEVRVNGRLYALTRIPVAITRTLMPPRHPPRRPAYAQLRGRR
;
A
#
# COMPACT_ATOMS: atom_id res chain seq x y z
N MET A 1 -1.52 -12.97 -1.33
CA MET A 1 -1.87 -12.01 -0.27
C MET A 1 -0.69 -11.82 0.64
N ASP A 2 -0.25 -10.60 0.80
CA ASP A 2 0.86 -10.29 1.69
C ASP A 2 0.39 -10.34 3.14
N LEU A 3 1.20 -10.95 4.00
CA LEU A 3 0.91 -11.09 5.40
C LEU A 3 1.82 -10.16 6.19
N ALA A 4 1.24 -9.34 7.07
CA ALA A 4 1.97 -8.38 7.88
C ALA A 4 1.64 -8.54 9.35
N TYR A 5 2.61 -8.28 10.20
CA TYR A 5 2.36 -8.11 11.63
C TYR A 5 1.71 -6.75 11.88
N ARG A 6 0.91 -6.67 12.94
CA ARG A 6 0.44 -5.37 13.40
C ARG A 6 1.64 -4.53 13.84
N ASP A 7 1.61 -3.25 13.50
CA ASP A 7 2.69 -2.29 13.77
C ASP A 7 3.92 -2.43 12.86
N GLU A 8 3.83 -3.24 11.83
CA GLU A 8 4.87 -3.33 10.81
C GLU A 8 4.72 -2.21 9.80
N TRP A 9 5.85 -1.72 9.26
CA TRP A 9 5.86 -0.78 8.13
C TRP A 9 5.99 -1.56 6.84
N LEU A 10 5.15 -1.22 5.87
CA LEU A 10 5.13 -1.82 4.54
C LEU A 10 5.54 -0.76 3.52
N ARG A 11 6.35 -1.17 2.56
CA ARG A 11 6.80 -0.28 1.48
C ARG A 11 6.25 -0.76 0.15
N PHE A 12 5.61 0.15 -0.57
CA PHE A 12 5.01 -0.10 -1.88
C PHE A 12 5.73 0.74 -2.92
N TYR A 13 5.95 0.17 -4.10
CA TYR A 13 6.62 0.88 -5.19
C TYR A 13 6.23 0.30 -6.55
N VAL A 14 6.39 1.11 -7.59
CA VAL A 14 6.11 0.71 -8.98
C VAL A 14 7.40 0.17 -9.59
N THR A 15 7.41 -1.09 -10.02
CA THR A 15 8.62 -1.76 -10.53
C THR A 15 8.94 -1.38 -11.97
N ASN A 16 7.95 -1.03 -12.76
CA ASN A 16 8.09 -0.71 -14.18
C ASN A 16 7.69 0.74 -14.48
N ARG A 17 8.13 1.64 -13.62
CA ARG A 17 7.80 3.06 -13.70
C ARG A 17 8.16 3.66 -15.07
N HIS A 18 9.23 3.20 -15.69
CA HIS A 18 9.68 3.67 -16.99
C HIS A 18 8.69 3.36 -18.13
N LEU A 19 7.75 2.43 -17.90
CA LEU A 19 6.71 2.10 -18.89
C LEU A 19 5.44 2.95 -18.72
N LEU A 20 5.37 3.80 -17.71
CA LEU A 20 4.22 4.67 -17.51
C LEU A 20 4.14 5.72 -18.61
N PRO A 21 2.93 6.08 -19.06
CA PRO A 21 2.77 7.17 -20.03
C PRO A 21 3.31 8.47 -19.48
N MET A 22 3.69 9.36 -20.39
CA MET A 22 4.04 10.72 -20.03
C MET A 22 2.86 11.40 -19.33
N ARG A 23 3.14 12.18 -18.29
CA ARG A 23 2.13 12.85 -17.46
C ARG A 23 1.23 11.89 -16.67
N ALA A 24 1.64 10.65 -16.48
CA ALA A 24 0.91 9.75 -15.62
C ALA A 24 0.97 10.25 -14.17
N GLU A 25 -0.18 10.28 -13.52
CA GLU A 25 -0.29 10.54 -12.08
C GLU A 25 -0.51 9.22 -11.36
N VAL A 26 0.36 8.91 -10.41
CA VAL A 26 0.26 7.70 -9.59
C VAL A 26 -0.21 8.09 -8.20
N ARG A 27 -1.26 7.43 -7.73
CA ARG A 27 -1.84 7.65 -6.41
C ARG A 27 -1.96 6.34 -5.66
N TRP A 28 -1.51 6.33 -4.43
CA TRP A 28 -1.66 5.22 -3.50
C TRP A 28 -2.92 5.42 -2.68
N VAL A 29 -3.82 4.44 -2.70
CA VAL A 29 -5.09 4.52 -2.00
C VAL A 29 -5.19 3.35 -1.04
N VAL A 30 -5.16 3.65 0.25
CA VAL A 30 -5.35 2.68 1.32
C VAL A 30 -6.84 2.47 1.55
N ARG A 31 -7.25 1.19 1.58
CA ARG A 31 -8.61 0.81 1.95
C ARG A 31 -8.56 -0.13 3.12
N ASN A 32 -8.87 0.38 4.30
CA ASN A 32 -8.90 -0.39 5.54
C ASN A 32 -10.29 -0.97 5.74
N ILE A 33 -10.32 -2.26 6.07
CA ILE A 33 -11.58 -3.00 6.28
C ILE A 33 -11.49 -3.68 7.64
N GLY A 34 -12.59 -3.66 8.39
CA GLY A 34 -12.68 -4.32 9.67
C GLY A 34 -13.05 -3.38 10.81
N GLN A 35 -13.29 -3.96 11.96
CA GLN A 35 -13.82 -3.23 13.11
C GLN A 35 -12.80 -2.23 13.68
N ASP A 36 -11.53 -2.61 13.74
CA ASP A 36 -10.49 -1.74 14.29
C ASP A 36 -10.39 -0.44 13.51
N ALA A 37 -10.37 -0.53 12.18
CA ALA A 37 -10.30 0.65 11.32
C ALA A 37 -11.57 1.51 11.42
N TYR A 38 -12.72 0.87 11.52
CA TYR A 38 -13.99 1.56 11.69
C TYR A 38 -14.03 2.32 13.01
N ASP A 39 -13.59 1.70 14.10
CA ASP A 39 -13.59 2.30 15.44
C ASP A 39 -12.67 3.51 15.50
N GLU A 40 -11.54 3.47 14.78
CA GLU A 40 -10.60 4.59 14.70
C GLU A 40 -10.97 5.63 13.63
N ASN A 41 -12.10 5.43 12.94
CA ASN A 41 -12.56 6.29 11.86
C ASN A 41 -11.51 6.46 10.74
N ASP A 42 -10.81 5.38 10.41
CA ASP A 42 -9.76 5.37 9.40
C ASP A 42 -10.01 4.24 8.39
N LEU A 43 -11.07 4.38 7.60
CA LEU A 43 -11.42 3.39 6.58
C LEU A 43 -10.60 3.55 5.30
N GLY A 44 -9.83 4.59 5.21
CA GLY A 44 -8.93 4.77 4.08
C GLY A 44 -8.42 6.18 3.92
N HIS A 45 -7.35 6.29 3.16
CA HIS A 45 -6.74 7.57 2.82
C HIS A 45 -5.96 7.40 1.53
N SER A 46 -5.58 8.51 0.91
CA SER A 46 -4.80 8.46 -0.31
C SER A 46 -3.67 9.47 -0.30
N LYS A 47 -2.64 9.19 -1.10
CA LYS A 47 -1.48 10.06 -1.25
C LYS A 47 -0.91 9.93 -2.65
N LEU A 48 -0.48 11.05 -3.24
CA LEU A 48 0.25 11.04 -4.49
C LEU A 48 1.61 10.37 -4.29
N ASP A 49 2.02 9.56 -5.27
CA ASP A 49 3.32 8.94 -5.28
C ASP A 49 4.42 10.00 -5.43
N ASN A 50 5.54 9.79 -4.71
CA ASN A 50 6.67 10.74 -4.73
C ASN A 50 7.72 10.43 -5.79
N GLY A 51 7.49 9.42 -6.63
CA GLY A 51 8.44 8.99 -7.64
C GLY A 51 9.37 7.87 -7.19
N GLU A 52 9.33 7.46 -5.94
CA GLU A 52 10.21 6.42 -5.38
C GLU A 52 9.41 5.30 -4.74
N PHE A 53 8.85 5.54 -3.57
CA PHE A 53 8.09 4.54 -2.84
C PHE A 53 7.06 5.21 -1.93
N HIS A 54 6.17 4.38 -1.38
CA HIS A 54 5.19 4.79 -0.38
C HIS A 54 5.26 3.84 0.80
N ASP A 55 5.48 4.38 2.00
CA ASP A 55 5.50 3.61 3.23
C ASP A 55 4.16 3.76 3.96
N GLU A 56 3.64 2.64 4.44
CA GLU A 56 2.38 2.59 5.14
C GLU A 56 2.53 1.77 6.43
N HIS A 57 1.93 2.26 7.51
CA HIS A 57 1.98 1.60 8.81
C HIS A 57 0.80 0.63 8.95
N ALA A 58 1.10 -0.64 9.21
CA ALA A 58 0.09 -1.68 9.38
C ALA A 58 -0.52 -1.60 10.78
N MET A 59 -1.58 -0.81 10.96
CA MET A 59 -2.14 -0.48 12.26
C MET A 59 -3.31 -1.35 12.68
N TYR A 60 -4.12 -1.81 11.72
CA TYR A 60 -5.40 -2.45 12.02
C TYR A 60 -5.42 -3.90 11.61
N HIS A 61 -5.86 -4.77 12.53
CA HIS A 61 -6.10 -6.17 12.22
C HIS A 61 -7.14 -6.29 11.10
N GLY A 62 -6.95 -7.24 10.22
CA GLY A 62 -7.92 -7.58 9.18
C GLY A 62 -7.34 -7.63 7.79
N ARG A 63 -8.23 -7.70 6.82
CA ARG A 63 -7.87 -7.70 5.41
C ARG A 63 -8.05 -6.32 4.85
N HIS A 64 -6.98 -5.77 4.29
CA HIS A 64 -6.96 -4.44 3.74
C HIS A 64 -6.46 -4.48 2.32
N PHE A 65 -6.56 -3.37 1.61
CA PHE A 65 -6.05 -3.25 0.26
C PHE A 65 -5.21 -1.99 0.12
N MET A 66 -4.14 -2.12 -0.65
CA MET A 66 -3.43 -0.98 -1.20
C MET A 66 -3.71 -0.93 -2.68
N ASP A 67 -4.38 0.11 -3.13
CA ASP A 67 -4.63 0.34 -4.55
C ASP A 67 -3.60 1.32 -5.10
N CYS A 68 -3.01 0.97 -6.23
CA CYS A 68 -2.21 1.89 -7.02
C CYS A 68 -3.05 2.32 -8.21
N GLU A 69 -3.44 3.59 -8.22
CA GLU A 69 -4.17 4.19 -9.34
C GLU A 69 -3.22 4.97 -10.22
N VAL A 70 -3.26 4.71 -11.50
CA VAL A 70 -2.54 5.48 -12.50
C VAL A 70 -3.56 6.21 -13.37
N ARG A 71 -3.48 7.53 -13.40
CA ARG A 71 -4.37 8.36 -14.20
C ARG A 71 -3.56 9.16 -15.21
N VAL A 72 -4.16 9.34 -16.37
CA VAL A 72 -3.60 10.19 -17.43
C VAL A 72 -4.69 11.16 -17.85
N ASN A 73 -4.40 12.46 -17.75
CA ASN A 73 -5.37 13.52 -18.03
C ASN A 73 -6.69 13.34 -17.26
N GLY A 74 -6.59 12.95 -15.99
CA GLY A 74 -7.75 12.74 -15.11
C GLY A 74 -8.53 11.44 -15.34
N ARG A 75 -8.15 10.63 -16.32
CA ARG A 75 -8.80 9.36 -16.61
C ARG A 75 -8.01 8.20 -16.05
N LEU A 76 -8.71 7.22 -15.51
CA LEU A 76 -8.06 6.00 -15.01
C LEU A 76 -7.42 5.24 -16.16
N TYR A 77 -6.10 5.10 -16.09
CA TYR A 77 -5.30 4.35 -17.06
C TYR A 77 -5.04 2.93 -16.60
N ALA A 78 -4.70 2.74 -15.32
CA ALA A 78 -4.44 1.44 -14.74
C ALA A 78 -4.76 1.46 -13.24
N LEU A 79 -5.15 0.30 -12.74
CA LEU A 79 -5.41 0.09 -11.32
C LEU A 79 -4.84 -1.27 -10.93
N THR A 80 -4.01 -1.28 -9.90
CA THR A 80 -3.50 -2.51 -9.31
C THR A 80 -3.90 -2.54 -7.85
N ARG A 81 -4.54 -3.63 -7.44
CA ARG A 81 -4.95 -3.83 -6.05
C ARG A 81 -4.07 -4.87 -5.39
N ILE A 82 -3.48 -4.52 -4.27
CA ILE A 82 -2.65 -5.41 -3.47
C ILE A 82 -3.40 -5.73 -2.19
N PRO A 83 -3.85 -6.97 -1.99
CA PRO A 83 -4.44 -7.37 -0.72
C PRO A 83 -3.36 -7.55 0.34
N VAL A 84 -3.63 -7.04 1.55
CA VAL A 84 -2.73 -7.15 2.69
C VAL A 84 -3.52 -7.65 3.88
N ALA A 85 -3.10 -8.77 4.46
CA ALA A 85 -3.67 -9.28 5.70
C ALA A 85 -2.79 -8.84 6.87
N ILE A 86 -3.38 -8.16 7.84
CA ILE A 86 -2.65 -7.69 9.03
C ILE A 86 -3.12 -8.54 10.21
N THR A 87 -2.17 -9.21 10.87
CA THR A 87 -2.44 -10.06 12.01
C THR A 87 -2.64 -9.23 13.28
N ARG A 88 -3.22 -9.81 14.32
CA ARG A 88 -3.31 -9.16 15.64
C ARG A 88 -1.95 -9.14 16.36
N THR A 89 -1.03 -10.00 15.95
CA THR A 89 0.28 -10.12 16.58
C THR A 89 1.15 -8.93 16.25
N LEU A 90 1.68 -8.29 17.26
CA LEU A 90 2.67 -7.22 17.05
C LEU A 90 3.96 -7.83 16.53
N MET A 91 4.66 -7.04 15.70
CA MET A 91 5.95 -7.44 15.19
C MET A 91 6.93 -7.64 16.36
N PRO A 92 7.62 -8.81 16.44
CA PRO A 92 8.60 -9.05 17.49
C PRO A 92 9.75 -8.05 17.40
N PRO A 93 10.37 -7.68 18.54
CA PRO A 93 11.59 -6.89 18.52
C PRO A 93 12.67 -7.58 17.71
N ARG A 94 13.42 -6.81 16.92
CA ARG A 94 14.51 -7.34 16.09
C ARG A 94 15.79 -6.53 16.29
N HIS A 95 16.86 -7.25 16.24
CA HIS A 95 18.19 -6.61 16.31
C HIS A 95 19.12 -7.27 15.29
N PRO A 96 19.51 -6.59 14.20
CA PRO A 96 19.17 -5.21 13.89
C PRO A 96 17.69 -5.03 13.57
N PRO A 97 17.16 -3.78 13.59
CA PRO A 97 15.78 -3.50 13.23
C PRO A 97 15.45 -4.03 11.84
N ARG A 98 14.22 -4.52 11.70
CA ARG A 98 13.74 -5.02 10.43
C ARG A 98 13.50 -3.88 9.45
N ARG A 99 13.89 -4.09 8.19
CA ARG A 99 13.51 -3.20 7.10
C ARG A 99 12.01 -3.36 6.81
N PRO A 100 11.34 -2.32 6.29
CA PRO A 100 9.97 -2.45 5.86
C PRO A 100 9.80 -3.61 4.87
N ALA A 101 8.70 -4.34 5.01
CA ALA A 101 8.34 -5.36 4.04
C ALA A 101 7.95 -4.71 2.72
N TYR A 102 8.20 -5.39 1.61
CA TYR A 102 7.91 -4.87 0.28
C TYR A 102 6.75 -5.61 -0.34
N ALA A 103 5.83 -4.84 -0.90
CA ALA A 103 4.81 -5.36 -1.80
C ALA A 103 5.09 -4.77 -3.18
N GLN A 104 5.42 -5.62 -4.12
CA GLN A 104 5.72 -5.21 -5.49
C GLN A 104 4.44 -5.02 -6.28
N LEU A 105 4.35 -3.88 -6.95
CA LEU A 105 3.33 -3.67 -7.95
C LEU A 105 3.82 -4.23 -9.28
N ARG A 106 3.03 -5.13 -9.83
CA ARG A 106 3.25 -5.55 -11.21
C ARG A 106 2.46 -4.61 -12.09
N GLY A 107 3.17 -3.75 -12.79
CA GLY A 107 2.54 -2.85 -13.72
C GLY A 107 1.88 -3.59 -14.86
N ARG A 108 0.93 -2.94 -15.49
CA ARG A 108 0.35 -3.44 -16.72
C ARG A 108 1.35 -3.36 -17.85
N ARG A 109 1.30 -4.35 -18.64
CA ARG A 109 2.05 -4.39 -19.90
C ARG A 109 1.12 -4.20 -21.06
#